data_ff033bc4f8884e334fee6d214d5331f5
#
_entry.id   ff033bc4f8884e334fee6d214d5331f5
#
_cell.length_a   1.000
_cell.length_b   1.000
_cell.length_c   1.000
_cell.angle_alpha   90.00
_cell.angle_beta   90.00
_cell.angle_gamma   90.00
#
_symmetry.space_group_name_H-M   'P 1'
#
loop_
_entity.id
_entity.type
_entity.pdbx_description
1 polymer ?
#
loop_
_entity_poly.entity_id
_entity_poly.type
_entity_poly.pdbx_seq_one_letter_code
_entity_poly.pdbx_strand_id
1 'polypeptide(L)'
;MPRNADEGPRRRAVLGAAAVAAIGAAAGCTTDGSSRPRPPSGSPRPSRTGTVAERDLPGDRNFWIRSAGPADAIEGYAGQVSVRPGEPFTLHVSTTASSFSVSAFRVGWYRGAQARLVWRSGEIRGRRQPGAAFAAATRTVFTRWDPALTVPTGGWPEGAYLLRLDASHGHQRYVPLVVASASGAGRTVIVHAPETWQAYNLWGGYSLYQGENGSYGSRSLQVSFSRPYDGTGASRFMVYERAFVVLAERTGIPLAYTTGPDIERDPAVLQGATAIYTLGHDEYWTPGRRAAVTRARDAGTNLAFLGANTCFRRIRLAPGGTAGPSVVCYKSDVGQDPMYSSHPALATTDYRAAPAPDPESRLTGVIYEGYPVDAPYVIHQPDHWLYAGTGARRGQSFPHLVGVEYDGVDLGYPTPRPIEVLARSPVVCAGRPGYSDTAYYTTASGAGVFASGTMRWVESMMAGRGGDGTDHGIPAAAGRFVTRVNTNLLLGFARGPARERYPAAQDNLAVLA
;
A
#
# COMPACT_ATOMS: atom_id res chain seq x y z
N MET A 1 -16.83 -24.00 18.31
CA MET A 1 -17.45 -23.12 17.29
C MET A 1 -16.89 -21.73 17.51
N PRO A 2 -16.08 -21.17 16.61
CA PRO A 2 -15.61 -19.79 16.73
C PRO A 2 -16.76 -18.84 16.36
N ARG A 3 -17.09 -17.94 17.27
CA ARG A 3 -18.06 -16.86 17.04
C ARG A 3 -17.40 -15.79 16.17
N ASN A 4 -18.11 -15.39 15.12
CA ASN A 4 -17.72 -14.33 14.19
C ASN A 4 -17.40 -13.01 14.93
N ALA A 5 -16.18 -12.53 14.82
CA ALA A 5 -15.71 -11.24 15.35
C ALA A 5 -15.88 -10.12 14.30
N ASP A 6 -17.07 -9.98 13.70
CA ASP A 6 -17.32 -9.02 12.62
C ASP A 6 -18.31 -7.89 13.01
N GLU A 7 -18.69 -7.78 14.29
CA GLU A 7 -19.51 -6.68 14.81
C GLU A 7 -18.64 -5.68 15.58
N GLY A 8 -18.14 -4.66 14.88
CA GLY A 8 -17.40 -3.54 15.47
C GLY A 8 -18.28 -2.30 15.71
N PRO A 9 -17.99 -1.49 16.75
CA PRO A 9 -18.79 -0.34 17.11
C PRO A 9 -18.69 0.83 16.11
N ARG A 10 -19.75 1.62 16.06
CA ARG A 10 -19.95 2.78 15.19
C ARG A 10 -18.86 3.85 15.40
N ARG A 11 -18.15 4.24 14.34
CA ARG A 11 -17.22 5.39 14.37
C ARG A 11 -18.02 6.70 14.37
N ARG A 12 -17.83 7.53 15.40
CA ARG A 12 -18.15 8.96 15.35
C ARG A 12 -16.94 9.71 14.82
N ALA A 13 -17.12 10.47 13.74
CA ALA A 13 -16.11 11.41 13.26
C ALA A 13 -16.02 12.61 14.23
N VAL A 14 -14.81 12.88 14.72
CA VAL A 14 -14.52 14.11 15.46
C VAL A 14 -13.68 14.99 14.54
N LEU A 15 -14.25 16.11 14.12
CA LEU A 15 -13.55 17.17 13.39
C LEU A 15 -12.88 18.09 14.43
N GLY A 16 -11.57 18.11 14.44
CA GLY A 16 -10.78 19.07 15.20
C GLY A 16 -9.98 19.99 14.28
N ALA A 17 -10.30 21.27 14.29
CA ALA A 17 -9.52 22.31 13.61
C ALA A 17 -8.39 22.79 14.54
N ALA A 18 -7.17 22.89 14.02
CA ALA A 18 -6.07 23.54 14.73
C ALA A 18 -5.38 24.58 13.84
N ALA A 19 -5.17 25.74 14.43
CA ALA A 19 -4.68 26.97 13.82
C ALA A 19 -3.15 26.99 13.66
N VAL A 20 -2.70 27.74 12.64
CA VAL A 20 -1.30 28.00 12.29
C VAL A 20 -0.79 29.20 13.08
N ALA A 21 0.42 29.10 13.65
CA ALA A 21 1.22 30.24 14.08
C ALA A 21 2.58 30.23 13.36
N ALA A 22 2.86 31.34 12.67
CA ALA A 22 4.13 31.59 11.99
C ALA A 22 5.02 32.46 12.87
N ILE A 23 6.31 32.13 12.94
CA ILE A 23 7.34 33.07 13.43
C ILE A 23 8.50 33.05 12.45
N GLY A 24 8.82 34.22 11.90
CA GLY A 24 9.98 34.46 11.06
C GLY A 24 11.15 35.06 11.86
N ALA A 25 12.35 34.90 11.36
CA ALA A 25 13.47 35.78 11.69
C ALA A 25 14.49 35.81 10.56
N ALA A 26 15.06 36.97 10.34
CA ALA A 26 15.83 37.41 9.19
C ALA A 26 17.35 37.46 9.42
N ALA A 27 18.07 37.38 8.31
CA ALA A 27 19.23 38.16 7.85
C ALA A 27 20.59 38.10 8.58
N GLY A 28 21.64 38.03 7.74
CA GLY A 28 23.01 38.39 8.05
C GLY A 28 23.98 38.05 6.92
N CYS A 29 24.26 39.02 6.03
CA CYS A 29 25.37 38.97 5.08
C CYS A 29 26.68 39.44 5.73
N THR A 30 27.81 38.81 5.39
CA THR A 30 29.09 39.53 5.28
C THR A 30 29.97 38.88 4.19
N THR A 31 30.46 39.75 3.35
CA THR A 31 31.48 39.54 2.31
C THR A 31 32.89 39.56 2.91
N ASP A 32 33.83 38.73 2.45
CA ASP A 32 35.17 39.23 2.16
C ASP A 32 35.93 38.35 1.14
N GLY A 33 36.64 38.98 0.27
CA GLY A 33 37.38 38.39 -0.81
C GLY A 33 38.88 38.28 -0.54
N SER A 34 39.50 37.24 -1.14
CA SER A 34 40.92 37.31 -1.51
C SER A 34 41.24 36.38 -2.65
N SER A 35 41.80 36.96 -3.70
CA SER A 35 42.28 36.33 -4.92
C SER A 35 43.65 35.69 -4.74
N ARG A 36 43.87 34.45 -5.27
CA ARG A 36 45.20 33.90 -5.59
C ARG A 36 45.16 33.13 -6.94
N PRO A 37 46.27 33.07 -7.69
CA PRO A 37 46.26 32.77 -9.11
C PRO A 37 46.28 31.28 -9.42
N ARG A 38 45.71 30.97 -10.60
CA ARG A 38 45.51 29.65 -11.22
C ARG A 38 46.78 29.18 -11.96
N PRO A 39 47.21 27.91 -11.84
CA PRO A 39 48.11 27.27 -12.78
C PRO A 39 47.35 26.64 -13.98
N PRO A 40 48.01 26.35 -15.13
CA PRO A 40 47.35 26.19 -16.42
C PRO A 40 46.81 24.79 -16.71
N SER A 41 45.82 24.83 -17.57
CA SER A 41 45.13 23.78 -18.35
C SER A 41 45.74 22.36 -18.38
N GLY A 42 44.98 21.41 -17.79
CA GLY A 42 45.04 19.99 -18.13
C GLY A 42 43.93 19.66 -19.13
N SER A 43 44.22 18.73 -20.04
CA SER A 43 43.38 18.25 -21.15
C SER A 43 41.92 17.95 -20.80
N PRO A 44 40.95 18.11 -21.69
CA PRO A 44 39.54 17.88 -21.42
C PRO A 44 39.28 16.42 -21.13
N ARG A 45 38.86 16.15 -19.89
CA ARG A 45 38.28 14.86 -19.50
C ARG A 45 36.99 14.66 -20.32
N PRO A 46 36.76 13.50 -20.94
CA PRO A 46 35.52 13.25 -21.64
C PRO A 46 34.35 13.41 -20.68
N SER A 47 33.44 14.31 -20.99
CA SER A 47 32.18 14.52 -20.27
C SER A 47 31.38 13.23 -20.36
N ARG A 48 31.27 12.51 -19.22
CA ARG A 48 30.26 11.48 -19.04
C ARG A 48 28.90 12.20 -19.04
N THR A 49 28.25 12.26 -20.19
CA THR A 49 26.80 12.55 -20.28
C THR A 49 26.05 11.35 -19.67
N GLY A 50 26.16 11.18 -18.38
CA GLY A 50 25.36 10.19 -17.64
C GLY A 50 23.94 10.69 -17.53
N THR A 51 22.98 9.93 -18.05
CA THR A 51 21.55 10.18 -17.81
C THR A 51 21.30 10.28 -16.31
N VAL A 52 20.72 11.39 -15.85
CA VAL A 52 20.38 11.58 -14.43
C VAL A 52 19.35 10.52 -14.04
N ALA A 53 19.57 9.80 -12.94
CA ALA A 53 18.61 8.81 -12.47
C ALA A 53 17.28 9.47 -12.10
N GLU A 54 16.16 8.80 -12.37
CA GLU A 54 14.80 9.33 -12.14
C GLU A 54 14.63 9.93 -10.72
N ARG A 55 15.13 9.26 -9.69
CA ARG A 55 15.08 9.70 -8.29
C ARG A 55 15.81 10.99 -7.98
N ASP A 56 16.80 11.37 -8.83
CA ASP A 56 17.67 12.54 -8.66
C ASP A 56 17.18 13.74 -9.47
N LEU A 57 16.10 13.57 -10.25
CA LEU A 57 15.44 14.66 -10.94
C LEU A 57 14.81 15.66 -9.94
N PRO A 58 14.58 16.92 -10.35
CA PRO A 58 13.83 17.87 -9.53
C PRO A 58 12.43 17.38 -9.23
N GLY A 59 12.00 17.45 -7.96
CA GLY A 59 10.65 17.15 -7.55
C GLY A 59 9.76 18.39 -7.44
N ASP A 60 8.48 18.14 -7.22
CA ASP A 60 7.46 19.17 -6.99
C ASP A 60 6.72 18.93 -5.69
N ARG A 61 6.91 19.83 -4.71
CA ARG A 61 6.24 19.77 -3.40
C ARG A 61 4.77 20.20 -3.47
N ASN A 62 4.30 20.73 -4.59
CA ASN A 62 2.91 21.14 -4.77
C ASN A 62 1.97 19.98 -5.11
N PHE A 63 2.41 18.74 -5.06
CA PHE A 63 1.52 17.60 -5.33
C PHE A 63 0.40 17.44 -4.30
N TRP A 64 0.55 17.97 -3.08
CA TRP A 64 -0.44 17.87 -2.01
C TRP A 64 -1.76 18.56 -2.36
N ILE A 65 -2.88 17.93 -1.95
CA ILE A 65 -4.21 18.58 -1.94
C ILE A 65 -4.19 19.67 -0.87
N ARG A 66 -4.60 20.89 -1.25
CA ARG A 66 -4.73 22.04 -0.36
C ARG A 66 -6.16 22.23 0.14
N SER A 67 -7.14 21.90 -0.70
CA SER A 67 -8.55 22.00 -0.38
C SER A 67 -9.33 20.87 -1.06
N ALA A 68 -9.83 19.93 -0.28
CA ALA A 68 -10.65 18.85 -0.81
C ALA A 68 -12.07 19.34 -1.16
N GLY A 69 -12.60 20.30 -0.39
CA GLY A 69 -13.98 20.79 -0.53
C GLY A 69 -15.06 19.74 -0.27
N PRO A 70 -16.31 20.03 -0.65
CA PRO A 70 -17.39 19.04 -0.65
C PRO A 70 -17.07 17.80 -1.49
N ALA A 71 -17.69 16.68 -1.18
CA ALA A 71 -17.39 15.39 -1.84
C ALA A 71 -17.60 15.46 -3.36
N ASP A 72 -18.65 16.17 -3.80
CA ASP A 72 -19.04 16.32 -5.20
C ASP A 72 -18.45 17.56 -5.91
N ALA A 73 -17.60 18.34 -5.22
CA ALA A 73 -16.98 19.52 -5.84
C ALA A 73 -16.15 19.13 -7.06
N ILE A 74 -15.31 18.10 -6.92
CA ILE A 74 -14.65 17.39 -8.01
C ILE A 74 -14.30 15.98 -7.55
N GLU A 75 -14.59 15.00 -8.37
CA GLU A 75 -14.29 13.59 -8.13
C GLU A 75 -13.99 12.87 -9.45
N GLY A 76 -13.26 11.76 -9.40
CA GLY A 76 -12.93 11.02 -10.61
C GLY A 76 -12.30 9.67 -10.35
N TYR A 77 -12.16 8.89 -11.41
CA TYR A 77 -11.46 7.62 -11.43
C TYR A 77 -10.83 7.37 -12.80
N ALA A 78 -9.76 6.58 -12.84
CA ALA A 78 -9.19 6.07 -14.06
C ALA A 78 -9.94 4.79 -14.50
N GLY A 79 -10.15 4.62 -15.79
CA GLY A 79 -10.81 3.42 -16.34
C GLY A 79 -10.01 2.13 -16.11
N GLN A 80 -8.73 2.27 -15.81
CA GLN A 80 -7.80 1.18 -15.45
C GLN A 80 -7.11 1.51 -14.12
N VAL A 81 -6.83 0.50 -13.28
CA VAL A 81 -6.04 0.69 -12.05
C VAL A 81 -4.54 0.78 -12.34
N SER A 82 -4.12 0.21 -13.48
CA SER A 82 -2.75 0.23 -13.96
C SER A 82 -2.70 0.23 -15.49
N VAL A 83 -1.61 0.75 -16.03
CA VAL A 83 -1.27 0.72 -17.46
C VAL A 83 0.22 0.42 -17.63
N ARG A 84 0.62 -0.07 -18.79
CA ARG A 84 2.05 -0.18 -19.16
C ARG A 84 2.57 1.18 -19.66
N PRO A 85 3.89 1.45 -19.60
CA PRO A 85 4.45 2.66 -20.20
C PRO A 85 4.04 2.80 -21.67
N GLY A 86 3.49 3.96 -22.02
CA GLY A 86 3.00 4.25 -23.38
C GLY A 86 1.54 3.88 -23.64
N GLU A 87 0.91 3.03 -22.84
CA GLU A 87 -0.51 2.72 -22.96
C GLU A 87 -1.37 3.87 -22.44
N PRO A 88 -2.32 4.39 -23.23
CA PRO A 88 -3.23 5.43 -22.77
C PRO A 88 -4.27 4.85 -21.80
N PHE A 89 -4.83 5.72 -20.95
CA PHE A 89 -5.98 5.38 -20.11
C PHE A 89 -7.07 6.45 -20.19
N THR A 90 -8.31 6.05 -19.90
CA THR A 90 -9.43 7.00 -19.78
C THR A 90 -9.51 7.54 -18.36
N LEU A 91 -9.83 8.84 -18.25
CA LEU A 91 -10.10 9.51 -16.98
C LEU A 91 -11.54 10.01 -16.97
N HIS A 92 -12.31 9.56 -16.00
CA HIS A 92 -13.71 9.92 -15.79
C HIS A 92 -13.76 10.93 -14.64
N VAL A 93 -14.37 12.10 -14.89
CA VAL A 93 -14.42 13.21 -13.91
C VAL A 93 -15.83 13.79 -13.86
N SER A 94 -16.30 14.04 -12.64
CA SER A 94 -17.51 14.80 -12.35
C SER A 94 -17.13 16.01 -11.50
N THR A 95 -17.64 17.19 -11.84
CA THR A 95 -17.39 18.41 -11.08
C THR A 95 -18.52 19.41 -11.19
N THR A 96 -18.70 20.23 -10.14
CA THR A 96 -19.60 21.39 -10.13
C THR A 96 -18.92 22.65 -10.68
N ALA A 97 -17.60 22.62 -10.89
CA ALA A 97 -16.86 23.73 -11.48
C ALA A 97 -17.12 23.86 -12.98
N SER A 98 -16.95 25.06 -13.53
CA SER A 98 -17.03 25.33 -14.97
C SER A 98 -15.92 24.66 -15.77
N SER A 99 -14.74 24.50 -15.14
CA SER A 99 -13.59 23.85 -15.74
C SER A 99 -12.69 23.20 -14.67
N PHE A 100 -11.76 22.36 -15.12
CA PHE A 100 -10.73 21.74 -14.31
C PHE A 100 -9.47 21.45 -15.13
N SER A 101 -8.38 21.17 -14.45
CA SER A 101 -7.16 20.61 -15.06
C SER A 101 -6.69 19.38 -14.30
N VAL A 102 -5.80 18.59 -14.93
CA VAL A 102 -5.23 17.38 -14.35
C VAL A 102 -3.72 17.50 -14.32
N SER A 103 -3.12 17.21 -13.16
CA SER A 103 -1.67 17.14 -12.97
C SER A 103 -1.29 15.74 -12.55
N ALA A 104 -0.44 15.04 -13.33
CA ALA A 104 0.05 13.71 -13.01
C ALA A 104 1.38 13.80 -12.27
N PHE A 105 1.38 13.37 -11.02
CA PHE A 105 2.56 13.32 -10.16
C PHE A 105 3.01 11.87 -9.97
N ARG A 106 4.24 11.55 -10.38
CA ARG A 106 4.88 10.30 -10.00
C ARG A 106 5.41 10.41 -8.57
N VAL A 107 5.02 9.47 -7.72
CA VAL A 107 5.48 9.38 -6.33
C VAL A 107 6.86 8.72 -6.28
N GLY A 108 7.79 9.28 -5.52
CA GLY A 108 9.15 8.78 -5.38
C GLY A 108 10.01 9.67 -4.48
N TRP A 109 11.34 9.54 -4.54
CA TRP A 109 12.23 10.29 -3.64
C TRP A 109 12.42 11.76 -4.03
N TYR A 110 12.83 12.03 -5.26
CA TYR A 110 13.04 13.37 -5.84
C TYR A 110 13.71 14.37 -4.89
N ARG A 111 14.87 13.99 -4.33
CA ARG A 111 15.62 14.80 -3.34
C ARG A 111 14.77 15.23 -2.13
N GLY A 112 13.81 14.41 -1.74
CA GLY A 112 12.90 14.66 -0.61
C GLY A 112 11.63 15.45 -0.94
N ALA A 113 11.38 15.79 -2.20
CA ALA A 113 10.11 16.40 -2.63
C ALA A 113 8.93 15.40 -2.62
N GLN A 114 9.23 14.08 -2.68
CA GLN A 114 8.31 12.95 -2.62
C GLN A 114 7.44 12.75 -3.86
N ALA A 115 7.39 13.69 -4.78
CA ALA A 115 6.71 13.54 -6.07
C ALA A 115 7.35 14.43 -7.12
N ARG A 116 7.15 14.08 -8.40
CA ARG A 116 7.54 14.86 -9.58
C ARG A 116 6.36 15.02 -10.52
N LEU A 117 6.09 16.22 -10.96
CA LEU A 117 5.14 16.48 -12.03
C LEU A 117 5.67 15.88 -13.34
N VAL A 118 4.94 14.93 -13.92
CA VAL A 118 5.30 14.23 -15.15
C VAL A 118 4.51 14.77 -16.34
N TRP A 119 3.26 15.14 -16.10
CA TRP A 119 2.36 15.61 -17.14
C TRP A 119 1.27 16.53 -16.57
N ARG A 120 0.77 17.43 -17.40
CA ARG A 120 -0.37 18.29 -17.09
C ARG A 120 -1.27 18.46 -18.31
N SER A 121 -2.57 18.42 -18.10
CA SER A 121 -3.55 18.77 -19.13
C SER A 121 -3.62 20.29 -19.35
N GLY A 122 -4.20 20.71 -20.47
CA GLY A 122 -4.83 22.01 -20.57
C GLY A 122 -6.08 22.11 -19.69
N GLU A 123 -6.78 23.23 -19.80
CA GLU A 123 -8.07 23.43 -19.19
C GLU A 123 -9.13 22.55 -19.88
N ILE A 124 -9.96 21.86 -19.10
CA ILE A 124 -11.02 20.96 -19.56
C ILE A 124 -12.35 21.49 -19.05
N ARG A 125 -13.35 21.51 -19.91
CA ARG A 125 -14.72 21.93 -19.52
C ARG A 125 -15.25 21.00 -18.44
N GLY A 126 -15.69 21.58 -17.31
CA GLY A 126 -16.33 20.87 -16.23
C GLY A 126 -17.76 20.47 -16.58
N ARG A 127 -18.17 19.32 -16.08
CA ARG A 127 -19.57 18.89 -16.11
C ARG A 127 -19.88 17.98 -14.93
N ARG A 128 -21.10 18.04 -14.47
CA ARG A 128 -21.66 17.06 -13.55
C ARG A 128 -22.04 15.81 -14.32
N GLN A 129 -21.55 14.65 -13.90
CA GLN A 129 -21.88 13.35 -14.45
C GLN A 129 -23.16 12.78 -13.81
N PRO A 130 -23.79 11.76 -14.39
CA PRO A 130 -24.92 11.07 -13.76
C PRO A 130 -24.58 10.56 -12.36
N GLY A 131 -25.58 10.48 -11.49
CA GLY A 131 -25.44 9.90 -10.16
C GLY A 131 -25.01 8.42 -10.21
N ALA A 132 -24.69 7.86 -9.04
CA ALA A 132 -24.33 6.48 -8.89
C ALA A 132 -25.43 5.53 -9.41
N ALA A 133 -25.03 4.48 -10.12
CA ALA A 133 -25.86 3.34 -10.47
C ALA A 133 -25.71 2.22 -9.44
N PHE A 134 -26.71 1.35 -9.33
CA PHE A 134 -26.75 0.28 -8.34
C PHE A 134 -27.18 -1.07 -8.95
N ALA A 135 -26.39 -2.10 -8.73
CA ALA A 135 -26.71 -3.49 -9.10
C ALA A 135 -27.21 -4.22 -7.85
N ALA A 136 -28.54 -4.40 -7.75
CA ALA A 136 -29.21 -4.91 -6.56
C ALA A 136 -28.75 -6.32 -6.14
N ALA A 137 -28.52 -7.23 -7.09
CA ALA A 137 -28.15 -8.63 -6.81
C ALA A 137 -26.87 -8.77 -5.98
N THR A 138 -25.90 -7.87 -6.17
CA THR A 138 -24.61 -7.87 -5.45
C THR A 138 -24.43 -6.62 -4.60
N ARG A 139 -25.43 -5.78 -4.52
CA ARG A 139 -25.39 -4.48 -3.82
C ARG A 139 -24.18 -3.64 -4.22
N THR A 140 -23.90 -3.60 -5.54
CA THR A 140 -22.73 -2.93 -6.10
C THR A 140 -23.07 -1.53 -6.57
N VAL A 141 -22.37 -0.53 -6.02
CA VAL A 141 -22.40 0.85 -6.51
C VAL A 141 -21.31 1.05 -7.56
N PHE A 142 -21.69 1.69 -8.68
CA PHE A 142 -20.78 1.99 -9.79
C PHE A 142 -21.25 3.24 -10.54
N THR A 143 -20.46 3.70 -11.50
CA THR A 143 -20.85 4.83 -12.37
C THR A 143 -20.98 4.41 -13.83
N ARG A 144 -21.70 5.23 -14.60
CA ARG A 144 -21.78 5.18 -16.06
C ARG A 144 -21.30 6.50 -16.65
N TRP A 145 -20.19 7.00 -16.11
CA TRP A 145 -19.67 8.29 -16.53
C TRP A 145 -18.95 8.17 -17.87
N ASP A 146 -19.16 9.17 -18.72
CA ASP A 146 -18.34 9.31 -19.92
C ASP A 146 -16.91 9.70 -19.56
N PRO A 147 -15.93 9.26 -20.33
CA PRO A 147 -14.57 9.77 -20.19
C PRO A 147 -14.53 11.30 -20.37
N ALA A 148 -13.84 11.99 -19.47
CA ALA A 148 -13.55 13.41 -19.63
C ALA A 148 -12.38 13.63 -20.59
N LEU A 149 -11.40 12.71 -20.56
CA LEU A 149 -10.27 12.71 -21.49
C LEU A 149 -9.61 11.32 -21.54
N THR A 150 -8.83 11.09 -22.60
CA THR A 150 -7.85 10.02 -22.68
C THR A 150 -6.47 10.60 -22.41
N VAL A 151 -5.76 10.03 -21.44
CA VAL A 151 -4.44 10.50 -21.01
C VAL A 151 -3.36 9.63 -21.65
N PRO A 152 -2.44 10.21 -22.45
CA PRO A 152 -1.31 9.47 -22.99
C PRO A 152 -0.23 9.30 -21.92
N THR A 153 0.42 8.13 -21.87
CA THR A 153 1.52 7.85 -20.94
C THR A 153 2.88 7.74 -21.63
N GLY A 154 2.99 8.23 -22.86
CA GLY A 154 4.26 8.25 -23.58
C GLY A 154 5.35 8.96 -22.79
N GLY A 155 6.46 8.25 -22.51
CA GLY A 155 7.57 8.78 -21.72
C GLY A 155 7.33 8.82 -20.19
N TRP A 156 6.21 8.30 -19.68
CA TRP A 156 6.03 8.20 -18.24
C TRP A 156 6.86 7.02 -17.69
N PRO A 157 7.71 7.25 -16.67
CA PRO A 157 8.41 6.17 -15.99
C PRO A 157 7.45 5.25 -15.25
N GLU A 158 7.83 3.97 -15.10
CA GLU A 158 7.15 3.03 -14.20
C GLU A 158 7.09 3.59 -12.77
N GLY A 159 5.98 3.33 -12.04
CA GLY A 159 5.83 3.81 -10.67
C GLY A 159 4.38 4.05 -10.25
N ALA A 160 4.21 4.50 -9.02
CA ALA A 160 2.93 4.94 -8.47
C ALA A 160 2.66 6.41 -8.83
N TYR A 161 1.45 6.71 -9.22
CA TYR A 161 1.01 8.05 -9.64
C TYR A 161 -0.19 8.53 -8.85
N LEU A 162 -0.22 9.83 -8.63
CA LEU A 162 -1.38 10.59 -8.18
C LEU A 162 -1.76 11.58 -9.27
N LEU A 163 -2.89 11.36 -9.91
CA LEU A 163 -3.48 12.32 -10.81
C LEU A 163 -4.28 13.31 -9.96
N ARG A 164 -3.80 14.53 -9.79
CA ARG A 164 -4.53 15.55 -9.05
C ARG A 164 -5.45 16.31 -10.00
N LEU A 165 -6.74 16.25 -9.71
CA LEU A 165 -7.78 17.02 -10.35
C LEU A 165 -7.84 18.38 -9.67
N ASP A 166 -7.70 19.46 -10.42
CA ASP A 166 -7.70 20.84 -9.94
C ASP A 166 -8.88 21.58 -10.55
N ALA A 167 -9.99 21.76 -9.80
CA ALA A 167 -11.18 22.46 -10.23
C ALA A 167 -11.00 23.97 -10.21
N SER A 168 -11.65 24.72 -11.13
CA SER A 168 -11.52 26.17 -11.24
C SER A 168 -11.99 26.96 -10.01
N HIS A 169 -12.82 26.36 -9.15
CA HIS A 169 -13.22 26.94 -7.84
C HIS A 169 -12.23 26.57 -6.71
N GLY A 170 -11.06 25.96 -7.01
CA GLY A 170 -9.98 25.72 -6.05
C GLY A 170 -10.02 24.38 -5.30
N HIS A 171 -11.05 23.55 -5.48
CA HIS A 171 -11.11 22.23 -4.85
C HIS A 171 -10.36 21.17 -5.66
N GLN A 172 -9.83 20.16 -4.97
CA GLN A 172 -8.91 19.18 -5.52
C GLN A 172 -9.25 17.77 -5.07
N ARG A 173 -8.95 16.77 -5.92
CA ARG A 173 -9.02 15.32 -5.61
C ARG A 173 -7.88 14.59 -6.28
N TYR A 174 -7.52 13.44 -5.72
CA TYR A 174 -6.63 12.50 -6.37
C TYR A 174 -7.39 11.39 -7.10
N VAL A 175 -6.74 10.89 -8.13
CA VAL A 175 -7.04 9.60 -8.74
C VAL A 175 -5.72 8.81 -8.76
N PRO A 176 -5.59 7.69 -8.02
CA PRO A 176 -4.39 6.86 -8.04
C PRO A 176 -4.31 6.04 -9.32
N LEU A 177 -3.09 5.86 -9.83
CA LEU A 177 -2.78 5.02 -11.00
C LEU A 177 -1.40 4.38 -10.82
N VAL A 178 -1.21 3.19 -11.33
CA VAL A 178 0.11 2.54 -11.40
C VAL A 178 0.56 2.45 -12.87
N VAL A 179 1.74 2.97 -13.18
CA VAL A 179 2.42 2.64 -14.43
C VAL A 179 3.27 1.41 -14.16
N ALA A 180 2.72 0.25 -14.55
CA ALA A 180 3.21 -1.06 -14.15
C ALA A 180 4.40 -1.51 -15.00
N SER A 181 5.35 -2.20 -14.36
CA SER A 181 6.52 -2.79 -15.00
C SER A 181 6.15 -4.01 -15.83
N ALA A 182 6.81 -4.18 -16.97
CA ALA A 182 6.64 -5.38 -17.79
C ALA A 182 7.29 -6.62 -17.16
N SER A 183 8.36 -6.46 -16.37
CA SER A 183 9.11 -7.54 -15.74
C SER A 183 9.71 -7.10 -14.41
N GLY A 184 9.72 -8.00 -13.43
CA GLY A 184 10.42 -7.85 -12.17
C GLY A 184 11.80 -8.53 -12.13
N ALA A 185 12.25 -9.16 -13.21
CA ALA A 185 13.51 -9.90 -13.24
C ALA A 185 14.72 -9.05 -12.81
N GLY A 186 15.46 -9.51 -11.80
CA GLY A 186 16.59 -8.79 -11.20
C GLY A 186 16.20 -7.52 -10.42
N ARG A 187 14.92 -7.30 -10.13
CA ARG A 187 14.38 -6.08 -9.51
C ARG A 187 13.59 -6.42 -8.24
N THR A 188 13.48 -5.46 -7.36
CA THR A 188 12.55 -5.50 -6.23
C THR A 188 11.18 -5.03 -6.68
N VAL A 189 10.17 -5.89 -6.54
CA VAL A 189 8.79 -5.62 -6.97
C VAL A 189 7.99 -5.02 -5.81
N ILE A 190 7.41 -3.85 -6.03
CA ILE A 190 6.43 -3.21 -5.15
C ILE A 190 5.03 -3.52 -5.68
N VAL A 191 4.18 -4.12 -4.84
CA VAL A 191 2.81 -4.49 -5.19
C VAL A 191 1.84 -3.51 -4.54
N HIS A 192 1.06 -2.82 -5.34
CA HIS A 192 -0.04 -1.96 -4.89
C HIS A 192 -1.34 -2.76 -4.79
N ALA A 193 -2.23 -2.38 -3.86
CA ALA A 193 -3.42 -3.15 -3.48
C ALA A 193 -4.75 -2.44 -3.82
N PRO A 194 -5.04 -2.11 -5.10
CA PRO A 194 -6.28 -1.43 -5.48
C PRO A 194 -7.54 -2.24 -5.14
N GLU A 195 -7.46 -3.56 -5.03
CA GLU A 195 -8.55 -4.43 -4.57
C GLU A 195 -8.94 -4.09 -3.13
N THR A 196 -7.93 -3.95 -2.26
CA THR A 196 -8.14 -3.57 -0.87
C THR A 196 -8.63 -2.13 -0.76
N TRP A 197 -8.08 -1.20 -1.58
CA TRP A 197 -8.59 0.18 -1.59
C TRP A 197 -10.08 0.23 -1.94
N GLN A 198 -10.52 -0.53 -2.95
CA GLN A 198 -11.94 -0.59 -3.34
C GLN A 198 -12.82 -1.33 -2.33
N ALA A 199 -12.31 -2.35 -1.66
CA ALA A 199 -13.03 -3.09 -0.64
C ALA A 199 -13.54 -2.20 0.50
N TYR A 200 -12.76 -1.17 0.84
CA TYR A 200 -13.06 -0.20 1.90
C TYR A 200 -13.64 1.13 1.40
N ASN A 201 -13.68 1.34 0.09
CA ASN A 201 -14.17 2.58 -0.50
C ASN A 201 -15.68 2.76 -0.24
N LEU A 202 -16.05 3.85 0.42
CA LEU A 202 -17.43 4.19 0.79
C LEU A 202 -18.13 5.10 -0.21
N TRP A 203 -17.51 5.41 -1.33
CA TRP A 203 -18.16 6.23 -2.33
C TRP A 203 -19.51 5.62 -2.77
N GLY A 204 -20.56 6.42 -2.72
CA GLY A 204 -21.93 5.98 -2.99
C GLY A 204 -22.57 5.19 -1.84
N GLY A 205 -21.95 5.18 -0.63
CA GLY A 205 -22.52 4.63 0.60
C GLY A 205 -22.36 3.14 0.80
N TYR A 206 -21.69 2.41 -0.12
CA TYR A 206 -21.54 0.96 -0.07
C TYR A 206 -20.07 0.52 -0.24
N SER A 207 -19.65 -0.44 0.58
CA SER A 207 -18.34 -1.12 0.52
C SER A 207 -18.49 -2.60 0.84
N LEU A 208 -17.39 -3.37 0.89
CA LEU A 208 -17.43 -4.76 1.39
C LEU A 208 -17.62 -4.85 2.93
N TYR A 209 -17.80 -3.72 3.62
CA TYR A 209 -17.97 -3.68 5.09
C TYR A 209 -19.27 -3.04 5.54
N GLN A 210 -19.87 -2.21 4.71
CA GLN A 210 -21.13 -1.57 5.05
C GLN A 210 -21.94 -1.22 3.80
N GLY A 211 -23.24 -1.14 3.97
CA GLY A 211 -24.19 -0.69 2.99
C GLY A 211 -25.16 0.32 3.58
N GLU A 212 -26.43 0.18 3.28
CA GLU A 212 -27.47 1.07 3.78
C GLU A 212 -27.40 1.25 5.30
N ASN A 213 -27.48 2.49 5.76
CA ASN A 213 -27.40 2.88 7.17
C ASN A 213 -26.11 2.44 7.89
N GLY A 214 -25.04 2.18 7.17
CA GLY A 214 -23.77 1.71 7.75
C GLY A 214 -23.79 0.26 8.26
N SER A 215 -24.83 -0.52 7.89
CA SER A 215 -24.98 -1.90 8.34
C SER A 215 -24.05 -2.86 7.59
N TYR A 216 -23.37 -3.74 8.33
CA TYR A 216 -22.58 -4.83 7.75
C TYR A 216 -23.46 -5.84 7.00
N GLY A 217 -24.69 -6.11 7.47
CA GLY A 217 -25.63 -7.01 6.83
C GLY A 217 -26.08 -6.58 5.45
N SER A 218 -26.06 -5.26 5.16
CA SER A 218 -26.40 -4.70 3.85
C SER A 218 -25.19 -4.38 2.98
N ARG A 219 -23.95 -4.79 3.38
CA ARG A 219 -22.72 -4.55 2.62
C ARG A 219 -22.78 -5.07 1.19
N SER A 220 -21.96 -4.52 0.34
CA SER A 220 -21.75 -5.05 -1.01
C SER A 220 -21.13 -6.47 -0.94
N LEU A 221 -21.53 -7.33 -1.89
CA LEU A 221 -20.88 -8.61 -2.18
C LEU A 221 -19.87 -8.49 -3.33
N GLN A 222 -19.91 -7.35 -4.01
CA GLN A 222 -19.02 -6.99 -5.10
C GLN A 222 -18.80 -5.48 -5.08
N VAL A 223 -17.59 -5.01 -5.36
CA VAL A 223 -17.27 -3.58 -5.49
C VAL A 223 -16.59 -3.30 -6.81
N SER A 224 -17.03 -2.24 -7.48
CA SER A 224 -16.59 -1.86 -8.82
C SER A 224 -15.35 -0.97 -8.78
N PHE A 225 -14.44 -1.14 -9.75
CA PHE A 225 -13.39 -0.14 -10.03
C PHE A 225 -13.92 1.07 -10.82
N SER A 226 -15.10 0.97 -11.43
CA SER A 226 -15.74 2.06 -12.19
C SER A 226 -16.49 3.01 -11.25
N ARG A 227 -15.78 3.57 -10.27
CA ARG A 227 -16.28 4.61 -9.34
C ARG A 227 -15.14 5.38 -8.69
N PRO A 228 -15.35 6.66 -8.31
CA PRO A 228 -14.36 7.40 -7.53
C PRO A 228 -14.02 6.71 -6.21
N TYR A 229 -12.87 7.05 -5.64
CA TYR A 229 -12.57 6.78 -4.24
C TYR A 229 -13.11 7.88 -3.35
N ASP A 230 -13.51 7.53 -2.15
CA ASP A 230 -13.96 8.46 -1.11
C ASP A 230 -12.81 9.36 -0.56
N GLY A 231 -13.16 10.25 0.36
CA GLY A 231 -12.20 11.13 1.02
C GLY A 231 -11.44 12.02 0.02
N THR A 232 -10.14 11.96 0.03
CA THR A 232 -9.27 12.71 -0.89
C THR A 232 -9.07 12.01 -2.24
N GLY A 233 -9.64 10.82 -2.43
CA GLY A 233 -9.51 10.01 -3.63
C GLY A 233 -8.33 9.02 -3.60
N ALA A 234 -7.40 9.11 -2.64
CA ALA A 234 -6.25 8.22 -2.53
C ALA A 234 -5.79 7.97 -1.08
N SER A 235 -6.67 8.11 -0.09
CA SER A 235 -6.31 8.06 1.33
C SER A 235 -5.56 6.79 1.71
N ARG A 236 -5.95 5.63 1.17
CA ARG A 236 -5.30 4.36 1.49
C ARG A 236 -3.88 4.26 0.94
N PHE A 237 -3.65 4.67 -0.30
CA PHE A 237 -2.29 4.77 -0.84
C PHE A 237 -1.44 5.74 -0.02
N MET A 238 -1.99 6.88 0.35
CA MET A 238 -1.26 7.91 1.11
C MET A 238 -0.82 7.43 2.48
N VAL A 239 -1.67 6.66 3.18
CA VAL A 239 -1.38 6.13 4.53
C VAL A 239 -0.51 4.87 4.46
N TYR A 240 -0.88 3.90 3.65
CA TYR A 240 -0.33 2.55 3.74
C TYR A 240 0.83 2.28 2.77
N GLU A 241 1.06 3.12 1.76
CA GLU A 241 2.01 2.77 0.71
C GLU A 241 3.04 3.86 0.40
N ARG A 242 2.61 5.13 0.34
CA ARG A 242 3.45 6.27 -0.11
C ARG A 242 4.80 6.36 0.59
N ALA A 243 4.83 6.25 1.92
CA ALA A 243 6.07 6.43 2.67
C ALA A 243 7.12 5.36 2.33
N PHE A 244 6.68 4.12 2.08
CA PHE A 244 7.57 3.04 1.66
C PHE A 244 8.04 3.22 0.22
N VAL A 245 7.18 3.62 -0.71
CA VAL A 245 7.57 3.94 -2.10
C VAL A 245 8.68 4.99 -2.12
N VAL A 246 8.51 6.07 -1.36
CA VAL A 246 9.52 7.15 -1.24
C VAL A 246 10.85 6.61 -0.69
N LEU A 247 10.81 5.74 0.33
CA LEU A 247 12.01 5.13 0.88
C LEU A 247 12.68 4.19 -0.14
N ALA A 248 11.93 3.33 -0.80
CA ALA A 248 12.46 2.37 -1.79
C ALA A 248 13.18 3.12 -2.93
N GLU A 249 12.57 4.14 -3.49
CA GLU A 249 13.17 5.01 -4.50
C GLU A 249 14.46 5.69 -3.99
N ARG A 250 14.47 6.13 -2.74
CA ARG A 250 15.65 6.74 -2.11
C ARG A 250 16.85 5.79 -2.07
N THR A 251 16.65 4.49 -1.87
CA THR A 251 17.75 3.52 -1.80
C THR A 251 18.51 3.36 -3.10
N GLY A 252 17.85 3.57 -4.24
CA GLY A 252 18.41 3.44 -5.57
C GLY A 252 18.60 2.00 -6.05
N ILE A 253 18.01 1.03 -5.38
CA ILE A 253 17.94 -0.34 -5.90
C ILE A 253 17.04 -0.40 -7.13
N PRO A 254 17.22 -1.40 -8.03
CA PRO A 254 16.31 -1.60 -9.15
C PRO A 254 14.90 -1.94 -8.64
N LEU A 255 13.91 -1.14 -9.01
CA LEU A 255 12.51 -1.31 -8.62
C LEU A 255 11.62 -1.66 -9.80
N ALA A 256 10.61 -2.48 -9.56
CA ALA A 256 9.48 -2.73 -10.44
C ALA A 256 8.17 -2.48 -9.69
N TYR A 257 7.13 -2.10 -10.40
CA TYR A 257 5.82 -1.75 -9.85
C TYR A 257 4.73 -2.59 -10.50
N THR A 258 3.79 -3.08 -9.71
CA THR A 258 2.66 -3.87 -10.20
C THR A 258 1.47 -3.74 -9.26
N THR A 259 0.33 -4.32 -9.63
CA THR A 259 -0.86 -4.41 -8.78
C THR A 259 -1.29 -5.86 -8.63
N GLY A 260 -2.15 -6.15 -7.64
CA GLY A 260 -2.74 -7.48 -7.52
C GLY A 260 -3.47 -7.94 -8.78
N PRO A 261 -4.32 -7.11 -9.43
CA PRO A 261 -4.94 -7.44 -10.72
C PRO A 261 -3.94 -7.72 -11.85
N ASP A 262 -2.80 -7.03 -11.89
CA ASP A 262 -1.76 -7.32 -12.88
C ASP A 262 -1.13 -8.70 -12.68
N ILE A 263 -0.84 -9.06 -11.42
CA ILE A 263 -0.26 -10.39 -11.09
C ILE A 263 -1.26 -11.51 -11.44
N GLU A 264 -2.56 -11.31 -11.20
CA GLU A 264 -3.59 -12.27 -11.59
C GLU A 264 -3.65 -12.47 -13.09
N ARG A 265 -3.55 -11.36 -13.86
CA ARG A 265 -3.60 -11.38 -15.32
C ARG A 265 -2.32 -11.95 -15.94
N ASP A 266 -1.16 -11.57 -15.41
CA ASP A 266 0.15 -11.93 -15.93
C ASP A 266 1.16 -12.13 -14.78
N PRO A 267 1.22 -13.36 -14.22
CA PRO A 267 2.13 -13.68 -13.12
C PRO A 267 3.61 -13.65 -13.52
N ALA A 268 3.93 -13.58 -14.82
CA ALA A 268 5.31 -13.53 -15.31
C ALA A 268 6.05 -12.27 -14.82
N VAL A 269 5.33 -11.22 -14.44
CA VAL A 269 5.92 -10.01 -13.83
C VAL A 269 6.75 -10.32 -12.57
N LEU A 270 6.47 -11.42 -11.86
CA LEU A 270 7.19 -11.84 -10.66
C LEU A 270 8.40 -12.74 -10.94
N GLN A 271 8.56 -13.24 -12.17
CA GLN A 271 9.65 -14.19 -12.49
C GLN A 271 11.02 -13.54 -12.36
N GLY A 272 11.93 -14.20 -11.61
CA GLY A 272 13.29 -13.71 -11.40
C GLY A 272 13.40 -12.43 -10.57
N ALA A 273 12.32 -11.99 -9.92
CA ALA A 273 12.36 -10.89 -8.97
C ALA A 273 13.27 -11.21 -7.78
N THR A 274 14.03 -10.24 -7.30
CA THR A 274 14.87 -10.41 -6.11
C THR A 274 14.06 -10.39 -4.83
N ALA A 275 13.00 -9.58 -4.80
CA ALA A 275 12.06 -9.49 -3.69
C ALA A 275 10.68 -8.99 -4.14
N ILE A 276 9.65 -9.32 -3.35
CA ILE A 276 8.27 -8.83 -3.50
C ILE A 276 7.85 -8.19 -2.17
N TYR A 277 7.34 -6.97 -2.24
CA TYR A 277 6.85 -6.21 -1.10
C TYR A 277 5.36 -5.94 -1.23
N THR A 278 4.58 -6.30 -0.20
CA THR A 278 3.21 -5.85 -0.01
C THR A 278 3.15 -4.85 1.13
N LEU A 279 2.29 -3.84 1.02
CA LEU A 279 2.39 -2.64 1.83
C LEU A 279 1.17 -2.41 2.70
N GLY A 280 1.39 -2.10 3.97
CA GLY A 280 0.44 -1.57 4.95
C GLY A 280 -0.83 -2.40 5.13
N HIS A 281 -1.74 -2.36 4.17
CA HIS A 281 -2.99 -3.11 4.21
C HIS A 281 -3.28 -3.74 2.85
N ASP A 282 -2.99 -5.02 2.71
CA ASP A 282 -3.16 -5.81 1.47
C ASP A 282 -3.91 -7.11 1.75
N GLU A 283 -5.19 -6.96 2.10
CA GLU A 283 -6.07 -8.00 2.64
C GLU A 283 -6.66 -8.92 1.56
N TYR A 284 -6.97 -8.38 0.36
CA TYR A 284 -7.81 -9.02 -0.66
C TYR A 284 -6.98 -9.63 -1.78
N TRP A 285 -6.86 -10.97 -1.82
CA TRP A 285 -6.04 -11.69 -2.79
C TRP A 285 -6.85 -12.71 -3.59
N THR A 286 -6.57 -12.78 -4.89
CA THR A 286 -7.04 -13.88 -5.74
C THR A 286 -6.21 -15.15 -5.51
N PRO A 287 -6.76 -16.36 -5.76
CA PRO A 287 -5.99 -17.61 -5.73
C PRO A 287 -4.80 -17.60 -6.71
N GLY A 288 -4.95 -17.01 -7.90
CA GLY A 288 -3.89 -16.91 -8.89
C GLY A 288 -2.72 -16.03 -8.42
N ARG A 289 -3.01 -14.84 -7.86
CA ARG A 289 -2.00 -13.98 -7.25
C ARG A 289 -1.26 -14.70 -6.12
N ARG A 290 -1.98 -15.34 -5.20
CA ARG A 290 -1.38 -16.08 -4.09
C ARG A 290 -0.46 -17.20 -4.58
N ALA A 291 -0.91 -17.99 -5.53
CA ALA A 291 -0.12 -19.06 -6.13
C ALA A 291 1.15 -18.52 -6.83
N ALA A 292 1.05 -17.36 -7.52
CA ALA A 292 2.18 -16.74 -8.19
C ALA A 292 3.25 -16.27 -7.18
N VAL A 293 2.84 -15.59 -6.09
CA VAL A 293 3.75 -15.15 -5.02
C VAL A 293 4.38 -16.34 -4.30
N THR A 294 3.61 -17.40 -4.03
CA THR A 294 4.13 -18.64 -3.43
C THR A 294 5.20 -19.27 -4.32
N ARG A 295 4.93 -19.42 -5.62
CA ARG A 295 5.93 -19.94 -6.58
C ARG A 295 7.19 -19.09 -6.64
N ALA A 296 7.06 -17.76 -6.63
CA ALA A 296 8.20 -16.86 -6.61
C ALA A 296 9.07 -17.07 -5.36
N ARG A 297 8.45 -17.17 -4.16
CA ARG A 297 9.15 -17.52 -2.91
C ARG A 297 9.89 -18.86 -3.03
N ASP A 298 9.21 -19.88 -3.52
CA ASP A 298 9.75 -21.22 -3.62
C ASP A 298 10.87 -21.30 -4.67
N ALA A 299 10.95 -20.33 -5.59
CA ALA A 299 12.06 -20.14 -6.53
C ALA A 299 13.19 -19.23 -6.01
N GLY A 300 13.12 -18.74 -4.75
CA GLY A 300 14.19 -17.95 -4.11
C GLY A 300 13.91 -16.45 -4.02
N THR A 301 12.78 -15.96 -4.49
CA THR A 301 12.37 -14.56 -4.34
C THR A 301 12.02 -14.25 -2.87
N ASN A 302 12.67 -13.26 -2.27
CA ASN A 302 12.36 -12.82 -0.92
C ASN A 302 10.97 -12.17 -0.84
N LEU A 303 10.28 -12.29 0.30
CA LEU A 303 8.98 -11.66 0.53
C LEU A 303 9.01 -10.75 1.75
N ALA A 304 8.35 -9.60 1.67
CA ALA A 304 8.13 -8.73 2.82
C ALA A 304 6.66 -8.27 2.88
N PHE A 305 5.99 -8.65 3.95
CA PHE A 305 4.62 -8.27 4.28
C PHE A 305 4.67 -7.14 5.30
N LEU A 306 4.55 -5.90 4.84
CA LEU A 306 4.74 -4.69 5.64
C LEU A 306 3.43 -4.15 6.20
N GLY A 307 2.67 -5.00 6.84
CA GLY A 307 1.35 -4.68 7.38
C GLY A 307 0.83 -5.80 8.28
N ALA A 308 -0.48 -5.83 8.44
CA ALA A 308 -1.23 -6.92 9.05
C ALA A 308 -2.45 -7.24 8.19
N ASN A 309 -3.09 -8.38 8.50
CA ASN A 309 -4.26 -8.86 7.76
C ASN A 309 -3.96 -9.10 6.26
N THR A 310 -2.71 -9.44 5.95
CA THR A 310 -2.27 -9.64 4.58
C THR A 310 -2.74 -11.00 4.05
N CYS A 311 -3.27 -11.01 2.79
CA CYS A 311 -3.75 -12.23 2.15
C CYS A 311 -4.86 -12.96 2.93
N PHE A 312 -5.69 -12.23 3.68
CA PHE A 312 -6.73 -12.82 4.51
C PHE A 312 -7.99 -13.18 3.72
N ARG A 313 -8.46 -12.27 2.84
CA ARG A 313 -9.68 -12.48 2.06
C ARG A 313 -9.37 -13.09 0.69
N ARG A 314 -9.93 -14.26 0.42
CA ARG A 314 -9.97 -14.84 -0.93
C ARG A 314 -11.03 -14.12 -1.76
N ILE A 315 -10.63 -13.60 -2.90
CA ILE A 315 -11.49 -12.86 -3.83
C ILE A 315 -11.45 -13.46 -5.25
N ARG A 316 -12.38 -12.98 -6.06
CA ARG A 316 -12.31 -13.09 -7.53
C ARG A 316 -12.33 -11.72 -8.16
N LEU A 317 -11.69 -11.57 -9.30
CA LEU A 317 -11.85 -10.42 -10.17
C LEU A 317 -12.90 -10.75 -11.24
N ALA A 318 -13.92 -9.91 -11.35
CA ALA A 318 -14.86 -9.95 -12.45
C ALA A 318 -14.41 -8.93 -13.51
N PRO A 319 -14.06 -9.33 -14.74
CA PRO A 319 -13.46 -8.45 -15.74
C PRO A 319 -14.43 -7.46 -16.35
N GLY A 320 -15.74 -7.69 -16.23
CA GLY A 320 -16.78 -6.86 -16.84
C GLY A 320 -18.16 -7.17 -16.28
N GLY A 321 -19.20 -6.84 -17.06
CA GLY A 321 -20.61 -6.91 -16.68
C GLY A 321 -21.20 -5.54 -16.42
N THR A 322 -22.42 -5.48 -15.89
CA THR A 322 -23.17 -4.20 -15.69
C THR A 322 -22.40 -3.19 -14.84
N ALA A 323 -21.63 -3.66 -13.84
CA ALA A 323 -20.87 -2.83 -12.91
C ALA A 323 -19.40 -2.59 -13.33
N GLY A 324 -18.97 -3.04 -14.52
CA GLY A 324 -17.59 -2.99 -14.98
C GLY A 324 -16.65 -3.92 -14.20
N PRO A 325 -15.32 -3.74 -14.36
CA PRO A 325 -14.32 -4.51 -13.61
C PRO A 325 -14.52 -4.38 -12.11
N SER A 326 -14.45 -5.50 -11.38
CA SER A 326 -14.91 -5.52 -9.99
C SER A 326 -14.18 -6.57 -9.15
N VAL A 327 -14.16 -6.35 -7.83
CA VAL A 327 -13.76 -7.31 -6.80
C VAL A 327 -15.00 -7.98 -6.22
N VAL A 328 -15.04 -9.31 -6.23
CA VAL A 328 -16.11 -10.12 -5.66
C VAL A 328 -15.64 -10.73 -4.35
N CYS A 329 -16.40 -10.51 -3.24
CA CYS A 329 -16.11 -11.10 -1.95
C CYS A 329 -17.38 -11.25 -1.10
N TYR A 330 -17.84 -12.49 -0.94
CA TYR A 330 -19.04 -12.81 -0.15
C TYR A 330 -18.77 -12.86 1.36
N LYS A 331 -17.52 -13.08 1.79
CA LYS A 331 -17.14 -13.14 3.22
C LYS A 331 -17.98 -14.19 4.00
N SER A 332 -18.62 -13.77 5.08
CA SER A 332 -19.52 -14.63 5.88
C SER A 332 -20.72 -15.16 5.10
N ASP A 333 -21.10 -14.51 4.00
CA ASP A 333 -22.20 -14.98 3.14
C ASP A 333 -21.73 -15.95 2.04
N VAL A 334 -20.58 -16.59 2.22
CA VAL A 334 -19.95 -17.48 1.24
C VAL A 334 -20.88 -18.58 0.71
N GLY A 335 -21.87 -19.04 1.49
CA GLY A 335 -22.89 -19.98 1.04
C GLY A 335 -23.78 -19.46 -0.09
N GLN A 336 -23.85 -18.12 -0.28
CA GLN A 336 -24.56 -17.47 -1.39
C GLN A 336 -23.64 -17.27 -2.63
N ASP A 337 -22.34 -17.53 -2.51
CA ASP A 337 -21.41 -17.40 -3.62
C ASP A 337 -21.72 -18.48 -4.68
N PRO A 338 -21.97 -18.11 -5.94
CA PRO A 338 -22.24 -19.07 -7.01
C PRO A 338 -21.16 -20.15 -7.19
N MET A 339 -19.92 -19.88 -6.74
CA MET A 339 -18.81 -20.83 -6.81
C MET A 339 -18.76 -21.81 -5.65
N TYR A 340 -19.57 -21.61 -4.58
CA TYR A 340 -19.45 -22.37 -3.34
C TYR A 340 -19.47 -23.88 -3.54
N SER A 341 -20.45 -24.38 -4.29
CA SER A 341 -20.62 -25.82 -4.52
C SER A 341 -19.88 -26.36 -5.75
N SER A 342 -19.76 -25.52 -6.81
CA SER A 342 -19.22 -25.98 -8.11
C SER A 342 -17.69 -25.88 -8.18
N HIS A 343 -17.10 -24.84 -7.56
CA HIS A 343 -15.68 -24.53 -7.59
C HIS A 343 -15.22 -24.01 -6.22
N PRO A 344 -15.17 -24.87 -5.18
CA PRO A 344 -14.92 -24.45 -3.79
C PRO A 344 -13.64 -23.61 -3.61
N ALA A 345 -12.59 -23.88 -4.37
CA ALA A 345 -11.33 -23.11 -4.34
C ALA A 345 -11.48 -21.67 -4.85
N LEU A 346 -12.56 -21.36 -5.55
CA LEU A 346 -12.89 -20.02 -6.04
C LEU A 346 -13.96 -19.33 -5.19
N ALA A 347 -14.56 -19.99 -4.20
CA ALA A 347 -15.49 -19.36 -3.27
C ALA A 347 -14.80 -18.26 -2.46
N THR A 348 -15.46 -17.11 -2.34
CA THR A 348 -14.84 -15.89 -1.80
C THR A 348 -15.18 -15.70 -0.32
N THR A 349 -14.21 -15.96 0.52
CA THR A 349 -14.30 -15.89 2.00
C THR A 349 -12.90 -15.66 2.58
N ASP A 350 -12.69 -15.97 3.87
CA ASP A 350 -11.37 -15.98 4.46
C ASP A 350 -10.54 -17.14 3.91
N TYR A 351 -9.25 -16.95 3.68
CA TYR A 351 -8.39 -18.04 3.19
C TYR A 351 -8.35 -19.23 4.14
N ARG A 352 -8.48 -18.99 5.46
CA ARG A 352 -8.50 -20.06 6.48
C ARG A 352 -9.82 -20.80 6.62
N ALA A 353 -10.89 -20.30 5.98
CA ALA A 353 -12.24 -20.82 6.14
C ALA A 353 -12.63 -21.86 5.07
N ALA A 354 -13.64 -22.70 5.39
CA ALA A 354 -14.32 -23.53 4.43
C ALA A 354 -14.92 -22.66 3.29
N PRO A 355 -15.11 -23.22 2.07
CA PRO A 355 -15.00 -24.64 1.71
C PRO A 355 -13.60 -25.13 1.32
N ALA A 356 -12.60 -24.26 1.15
CA ALA A 356 -11.26 -24.65 0.70
C ALA A 356 -10.19 -23.94 1.55
N PRO A 357 -9.98 -24.36 2.82
CA PRO A 357 -9.08 -23.66 3.73
C PRO A 357 -7.62 -23.76 3.29
N ASP A 358 -6.96 -22.62 3.21
CA ASP A 358 -5.53 -22.45 2.95
C ASP A 358 -5.03 -21.22 3.73
N PRO A 359 -4.77 -21.36 5.05
CA PRO A 359 -4.45 -20.23 5.91
C PRO A 359 -3.31 -19.37 5.40
N GLU A 360 -3.40 -18.06 5.61
CA GLU A 360 -2.39 -17.08 5.20
C GLU A 360 -1.02 -17.36 5.82
N SER A 361 -0.97 -17.95 7.02
CA SER A 361 0.27 -18.30 7.72
C SER A 361 1.20 -19.21 6.92
N ARG A 362 0.68 -20.06 6.02
CA ARG A 362 1.51 -20.87 5.11
C ARG A 362 2.45 -20.04 4.23
N LEU A 363 2.07 -18.79 3.96
CA LEU A 363 2.84 -17.88 3.13
C LEU A 363 3.51 -16.78 3.95
N THR A 364 2.80 -16.16 4.89
CA THR A 364 3.28 -15.01 5.65
C THR A 364 4.07 -15.38 6.89
N GLY A 365 3.85 -16.58 7.45
CA GLY A 365 4.39 -17.01 8.74
C GLY A 365 3.58 -16.51 9.95
N VAL A 366 2.65 -15.60 9.74
CA VAL A 366 1.76 -15.05 10.77
C VAL A 366 0.29 -15.20 10.33
N ILE A 367 -0.64 -15.03 11.25
CA ILE A 367 -2.06 -15.13 10.99
C ILE A 367 -2.79 -13.92 11.59
N TYR A 368 -3.82 -13.42 10.91
CA TYR A 368 -4.63 -12.32 11.40
C TYR A 368 -5.37 -12.69 12.68
N GLU A 369 -5.20 -11.88 13.73
CA GLU A 369 -5.74 -12.15 15.06
C GLU A 369 -6.89 -11.23 15.44
N GLY A 370 -6.90 -9.97 14.97
CA GLY A 370 -8.01 -9.11 15.33
C GLY A 370 -7.88 -7.62 15.12
N TYR A 371 -8.95 -6.95 15.54
CA TYR A 371 -9.22 -5.52 15.39
C TYR A 371 -10.31 -5.10 16.41
N PRO A 372 -10.33 -3.86 16.94
CA PRO A 372 -9.21 -2.91 16.88
C PRO A 372 -8.23 -3.11 18.04
N VAL A 373 -6.97 -2.75 17.79
CA VAL A 373 -5.94 -2.67 18.85
C VAL A 373 -5.16 -1.37 18.74
N ASP A 374 -4.61 -0.95 19.88
CA ASP A 374 -3.62 0.12 20.00
C ASP A 374 -2.65 -0.28 21.12
N ALA A 375 -1.42 -0.67 20.73
CA ALA A 375 -0.45 -1.24 21.65
C ALA A 375 0.99 -0.87 21.30
N PRO A 376 1.94 -1.00 22.24
CA PRO A 376 3.34 -0.82 21.94
C PRO A 376 3.90 -2.00 21.15
N TYR A 377 4.82 -1.73 20.23
CA TYR A 377 5.64 -2.73 19.56
C TYR A 377 6.86 -3.07 20.43
N VAL A 378 7.05 -4.33 20.82
CA VAL A 378 8.05 -4.75 21.79
C VAL A 378 9.10 -5.66 21.14
N ILE A 379 10.35 -5.24 21.17
CA ILE A 379 11.50 -5.97 20.60
C ILE A 379 11.80 -7.25 21.39
N HIS A 380 11.92 -8.38 20.68
CA HIS A 380 12.30 -9.67 21.27
C HIS A 380 13.71 -10.11 20.87
N GLN A 381 14.09 -10.02 19.58
CA GLN A 381 15.39 -10.45 19.04
C GLN A 381 16.19 -9.24 18.51
N PRO A 382 16.86 -8.45 19.39
CA PRO A 382 17.52 -7.21 18.97
C PRO A 382 18.73 -7.42 18.05
N ASP A 383 19.37 -8.58 18.11
CA ASP A 383 20.59 -8.89 17.36
C ASP A 383 20.34 -9.40 15.94
N HIS A 384 19.07 -9.57 15.57
CA HIS A 384 18.72 -9.99 14.22
C HIS A 384 19.19 -8.96 13.18
N TRP A 385 19.72 -9.41 12.04
CA TRP A 385 20.31 -8.55 11.00
C TRP A 385 19.39 -7.43 10.51
N LEU A 386 18.07 -7.65 10.54
CA LEU A 386 17.08 -6.64 10.19
C LEU A 386 17.09 -5.42 11.11
N TYR A 387 17.52 -5.59 12.36
CA TYR A 387 17.63 -4.51 13.34
C TYR A 387 19.01 -3.87 13.40
N ALA A 388 19.93 -4.27 12.53
CA ALA A 388 21.27 -3.67 12.47
C ALA A 388 21.21 -2.15 12.30
N GLY A 389 21.96 -1.43 13.16
CA GLY A 389 22.01 0.03 13.14
C GLY A 389 20.76 0.75 13.66
N THR A 390 19.81 0.03 14.27
CA THR A 390 18.64 0.64 14.94
C THR A 390 18.93 1.02 16.39
N GLY A 391 19.92 0.39 17.03
CA GLY A 391 20.16 0.48 18.47
C GLY A 391 19.09 -0.23 19.31
N ALA A 392 18.31 -1.12 18.71
CA ALA A 392 17.25 -1.88 19.38
C ALA A 392 17.80 -2.71 20.54
N ARG A 393 16.99 -2.85 21.60
CA ARG A 393 17.31 -3.66 22.79
C ARG A 393 16.12 -4.56 23.10
N ARG A 394 16.39 -5.75 23.67
CA ARG A 394 15.32 -6.65 24.14
C ARG A 394 14.42 -5.93 25.13
N GLY A 395 13.10 -6.04 24.96
CA GLY A 395 12.10 -5.36 25.79
C GLY A 395 11.90 -3.87 25.48
N GLN A 396 12.71 -3.29 24.58
CA GLN A 396 12.43 -1.92 24.12
C GLN A 396 11.09 -1.86 23.43
N SER A 397 10.29 -0.84 23.76
CA SER A 397 8.95 -0.66 23.21
C SER A 397 8.80 0.65 22.44
N PHE A 398 7.92 0.61 21.42
CA PHE A 398 7.51 1.79 20.64
C PHE A 398 6.00 1.95 20.77
N PRO A 399 5.50 2.93 21.55
CA PRO A 399 4.08 3.15 21.77
C PRO A 399 3.32 3.32 20.45
N HIS A 400 2.08 2.86 20.42
CA HIS A 400 1.12 3.04 19.31
C HIS A 400 1.54 2.43 17.96
N LEU A 401 2.66 1.71 17.88
CA LEU A 401 3.12 1.12 16.62
C LEU A 401 2.31 -0.14 16.23
N VAL A 402 1.77 -0.89 17.21
CA VAL A 402 0.84 -1.99 16.92
C VAL A 402 -0.58 -1.47 16.83
N GLY A 403 -1.22 -1.68 15.69
CA GLY A 403 -2.62 -1.27 15.42
C GLY A 403 -2.87 -1.02 13.92
N VAL A 404 -4.06 -0.72 13.45
CA VAL A 404 -5.31 -0.98 14.16
C VAL A 404 -5.68 -2.46 14.11
N GLU A 405 -5.05 -3.19 13.21
CA GLU A 405 -5.11 -4.63 12.99
C GLU A 405 -3.75 -5.24 13.32
N TYR A 406 -3.74 -6.50 13.72
CA TYR A 406 -2.52 -7.20 14.08
C TYR A 406 -2.56 -8.68 13.69
N ASP A 407 -1.38 -9.21 13.45
CA ASP A 407 -1.14 -10.63 13.20
C ASP A 407 -0.26 -11.22 14.30
N GLY A 408 -0.38 -12.53 14.53
CA GLY A 408 0.43 -13.29 15.47
C GLY A 408 0.97 -14.59 14.86
N VAL A 409 1.95 -15.20 15.49
CA VAL A 409 2.38 -16.57 15.18
C VAL A 409 1.51 -17.53 15.98
N ASP A 410 0.67 -18.28 15.28
CA ASP A 410 -0.20 -19.30 15.88
C ASP A 410 0.14 -20.69 15.33
N LEU A 411 0.62 -21.58 16.19
CA LEU A 411 0.98 -22.95 15.85
C LEU A 411 -0.23 -23.88 15.67
N GLY A 412 -1.44 -23.43 15.98
CA GLY A 412 -2.69 -24.10 15.62
C GLY A 412 -2.96 -24.11 14.11
N TYR A 413 -2.23 -23.27 13.36
CA TYR A 413 -2.29 -23.21 11.90
C TYR A 413 -0.96 -23.67 11.27
N PRO A 414 -0.99 -24.15 10.01
CA PRO A 414 0.23 -24.49 9.27
C PRO A 414 1.16 -23.29 9.14
N THR A 415 2.30 -23.32 9.83
CA THR A 415 3.28 -22.25 9.88
C THR A 415 4.62 -22.75 9.35
N PRO A 416 5.31 -22.02 8.44
CA PRO A 416 6.64 -22.40 7.95
C PRO A 416 7.66 -22.53 9.09
N ARG A 417 8.57 -23.51 8.97
CA ARG A 417 9.63 -23.76 9.96
C ARG A 417 10.98 -23.89 9.24
N PRO A 418 12.10 -23.43 9.84
CA PRO A 418 12.20 -22.69 11.11
C PRO A 418 11.67 -21.25 10.99
N ILE A 419 11.11 -20.70 12.08
CA ILE A 419 10.58 -19.33 12.15
C ILE A 419 11.09 -18.60 13.40
N GLU A 420 11.49 -17.34 13.24
CA GLU A 420 11.92 -16.46 14.33
C GLU A 420 10.85 -15.38 14.60
N VAL A 421 10.47 -15.25 15.87
CA VAL A 421 9.70 -14.12 16.38
C VAL A 421 10.70 -13.02 16.74
N LEU A 422 10.68 -11.92 15.99
CA LEU A 422 11.61 -10.79 16.15
C LEU A 422 11.11 -9.74 17.15
N ALA A 423 9.79 -9.54 17.20
CA ALA A 423 9.10 -8.73 18.18
C ALA A 423 7.85 -9.48 18.63
N ARG A 424 7.51 -9.35 19.91
CA ARG A 424 6.32 -9.92 20.52
C ARG A 424 5.68 -8.89 21.42
N SER A 425 4.55 -8.40 21.00
CA SER A 425 3.89 -7.23 21.56
C SER A 425 2.58 -7.64 22.23
N PRO A 426 2.43 -7.51 23.55
CA PRO A 426 1.18 -7.81 24.21
C PRO A 426 0.09 -6.85 23.76
N VAL A 427 -1.08 -7.40 23.45
CA VAL A 427 -2.26 -6.66 22.99
C VAL A 427 -3.50 -7.07 23.75
N VAL A 428 -4.51 -6.19 23.77
CA VAL A 428 -5.87 -6.54 24.22
C VAL A 428 -6.82 -6.19 23.09
N CYS A 429 -7.44 -7.20 22.49
CA CYS A 429 -8.41 -7.04 21.43
C CYS A 429 -9.79 -7.49 21.89
N ALA A 430 -10.79 -6.60 21.85
CA ALA A 430 -12.16 -6.88 22.32
C ALA A 430 -12.19 -7.50 23.75
N GLY A 431 -11.32 -7.00 24.64
CA GLY A 431 -11.19 -7.49 26.03
C GLY A 431 -10.43 -8.81 26.19
N ARG A 432 -9.86 -9.36 25.13
CA ARG A 432 -9.07 -10.61 25.17
C ARG A 432 -7.59 -10.30 25.05
N PRO A 433 -6.74 -10.83 25.96
CA PRO A 433 -5.30 -10.72 25.82
C PRO A 433 -4.80 -11.57 24.65
N GLY A 434 -3.74 -11.10 23.99
CA GLY A 434 -3.08 -11.77 22.88
C GLY A 434 -1.73 -11.15 22.60
N TYR A 435 -1.13 -11.49 21.47
CA TYR A 435 0.16 -10.97 21.06
C TYR A 435 0.17 -10.63 19.57
N SER A 436 0.74 -9.49 19.22
CA SER A 436 1.17 -9.18 17.86
C SER A 436 2.62 -9.60 17.70
N ASP A 437 2.92 -10.42 16.69
CA ASP A 437 4.26 -10.91 16.44
C ASP A 437 4.78 -10.41 15.09
N THR A 438 6.04 -9.92 15.10
CA THR A 438 6.83 -9.75 13.89
C THR A 438 7.63 -11.02 13.67
N ALA A 439 7.52 -11.62 12.49
CA ALA A 439 8.14 -12.90 12.21
C ALA A 439 9.08 -12.86 11.00
N TYR A 440 10.08 -13.74 11.02
CA TYR A 440 10.99 -13.99 9.91
C TYR A 440 11.23 -15.49 9.74
N TYR A 441 11.18 -15.99 8.51
CA TYR A 441 11.55 -17.35 8.20
C TYR A 441 12.36 -17.43 6.90
N THR A 442 13.05 -18.54 6.69
CA THR A 442 13.76 -18.83 5.45
C THR A 442 13.28 -20.13 4.83
N THR A 443 13.21 -20.17 3.49
CA THR A 443 12.84 -21.37 2.74
C THR A 443 14.05 -22.22 2.34
N ALA A 444 13.79 -23.43 1.83
CA ALA A 444 14.83 -24.27 1.25
C ALA A 444 15.50 -23.62 0.04
N SER A 445 14.77 -22.81 -0.74
CA SER A 445 15.29 -22.05 -1.88
C SER A 445 16.19 -20.86 -1.47
N GLY A 446 16.31 -20.59 -0.17
CA GLY A 446 17.08 -19.48 0.38
C GLY A 446 16.30 -18.17 0.48
N ALA A 447 15.05 -18.10 0.04
CA ALA A 447 14.22 -16.91 0.21
C ALA A 447 14.03 -16.58 1.70
N GLY A 448 14.20 -15.32 2.07
CA GLY A 448 13.79 -14.77 3.34
C GLY A 448 12.37 -14.22 3.25
N VAL A 449 11.57 -14.46 4.27
CA VAL A 449 10.20 -13.93 4.39
C VAL A 449 10.07 -13.19 5.70
N PHE A 450 9.66 -11.93 5.61
CA PHE A 450 9.43 -11.03 6.74
C PHE A 450 7.97 -10.62 6.80
N ALA A 451 7.36 -10.67 7.98
CA ALA A 451 6.03 -10.15 8.24
C ALA A 451 6.08 -9.22 9.46
N SER A 452 5.62 -7.99 9.29
CA SER A 452 5.68 -6.98 10.37
C SER A 452 4.64 -7.18 11.47
N GLY A 453 3.52 -7.87 11.18
CA GLY A 453 2.45 -8.19 12.13
C GLY A 453 1.61 -7.01 12.60
N THR A 454 1.80 -5.81 12.04
CA THR A 454 1.03 -4.61 12.39
C THR A 454 0.70 -3.76 11.17
N MET A 455 -0.55 -3.34 11.05
CA MET A 455 -1.03 -2.50 9.96
C MET A 455 -0.38 -1.10 9.94
N ARG A 456 0.04 -0.58 11.10
CA ARG A 456 0.68 0.74 11.24
C ARG A 456 2.16 0.76 10.83
N TRP A 457 2.71 -0.34 10.32
CA TRP A 457 4.15 -0.43 10.01
C TRP A 457 4.60 0.65 9.02
N VAL A 458 3.96 0.75 7.86
CA VAL A 458 4.31 1.77 6.85
C VAL A 458 3.88 3.17 7.28
N GLU A 459 2.70 3.30 7.89
CA GLU A 459 2.19 4.56 8.42
C GLU A 459 3.17 5.22 9.40
N SER A 460 3.80 4.43 10.28
CA SER A 460 4.75 4.93 11.28
C SER A 460 5.94 5.71 10.68
N MET A 461 6.32 5.43 9.43
CA MET A 461 7.40 6.13 8.73
C MET A 461 7.07 7.61 8.48
N MET A 462 5.82 8.00 8.60
CA MET A 462 5.36 9.40 8.46
C MET A 462 5.45 10.17 9.78
N ALA A 463 5.89 9.55 10.87
CA ALA A 463 6.15 10.17 12.18
C ALA A 463 5.00 11.05 12.69
N GLY A 464 3.78 10.48 12.79
CA GLY A 464 2.59 11.21 13.24
C GLY A 464 1.97 12.12 12.18
N ARG A 465 2.49 12.11 10.96
CA ARG A 465 1.90 12.81 9.81
C ARG A 465 1.09 11.83 8.98
N GLY A 466 -0.08 11.46 9.45
CA GLY A 466 -0.99 10.60 8.69
C GLY A 466 -1.18 11.14 7.27
N GLY A 467 -1.18 10.26 6.26
CA GLY A 467 -1.36 10.66 4.87
C GLY A 467 -2.76 11.23 4.56
N ASP A 468 -3.72 10.96 5.43
CA ASP A 468 -5.11 11.43 5.39
C ASP A 468 -5.45 12.40 6.54
N GLY A 469 -4.44 12.82 7.33
CA GLY A 469 -4.62 13.64 8.53
C GLY A 469 -4.88 12.86 9.80
N THR A 470 -4.86 11.51 9.78
CA THR A 470 -5.00 10.69 10.99
C THR A 470 -3.67 10.68 11.76
N ASP A 471 -3.72 11.04 13.03
CA ASP A 471 -2.60 10.90 13.96
C ASP A 471 -2.95 9.84 15.01
N HIS A 472 -2.19 8.73 15.00
CA HIS A 472 -2.32 7.67 15.99
C HIS A 472 -1.35 7.83 17.16
N GLY A 473 -0.69 8.99 17.32
CA GLY A 473 0.26 9.23 18.39
C GLY A 473 1.58 8.46 18.26
N ILE A 474 1.88 7.90 17.08
CA ILE A 474 3.11 7.14 16.87
C ILE A 474 4.32 8.05 16.98
N PRO A 475 5.28 7.78 17.91
CA PRO A 475 6.41 8.68 18.12
C PRO A 475 7.40 8.63 16.95
N ALA A 476 8.08 9.76 16.70
CA ALA A 476 9.10 9.87 15.67
C ALA A 476 10.24 8.82 15.81
N ALA A 477 10.51 8.34 17.03
CA ALA A 477 11.47 7.27 17.29
C ALA A 477 11.04 5.94 16.63
N ALA A 478 9.75 5.59 16.68
CA ALA A 478 9.21 4.41 15.98
C ALA A 478 9.36 4.56 14.47
N GLY A 479 9.06 5.74 13.92
CA GLY A 479 9.25 6.02 12.49
C GLY A 479 10.71 5.87 12.04
N ARG A 480 11.67 6.33 12.85
CA ARG A 480 13.11 6.12 12.56
C ARG A 480 13.51 4.65 12.61
N PHE A 481 13.03 3.93 13.62
CA PHE A 481 13.27 2.48 13.77
C PHE A 481 12.74 1.73 12.54
N VAL A 482 11.46 1.88 12.20
CA VAL A 482 10.82 1.21 11.04
C VAL A 482 11.51 1.60 9.72
N THR A 483 11.87 2.87 9.54
CA THR A 483 12.62 3.33 8.36
C THR A 483 13.96 2.62 8.23
N ARG A 484 14.69 2.40 9.33
CA ARG A 484 15.96 1.66 9.32
C ARG A 484 15.74 0.19 8.99
N VAL A 485 14.76 -0.48 9.62
CA VAL A 485 14.42 -1.88 9.34
C VAL A 485 14.04 -2.06 7.86
N ASN A 486 13.18 -1.21 7.33
CA ASN A 486 12.80 -1.26 5.91
C ASN A 486 13.99 -0.97 4.97
N THR A 487 14.94 -0.12 5.38
CA THR A 487 16.18 0.10 4.61
C THR A 487 17.03 -1.18 4.57
N ASN A 488 17.17 -1.86 5.72
CA ASN A 488 17.91 -3.13 5.79
C ASN A 488 17.24 -4.21 4.94
N LEU A 489 15.90 -4.33 5.00
CA LEU A 489 15.11 -5.23 4.14
C LEU A 489 15.37 -4.95 2.66
N LEU A 490 15.18 -3.69 2.22
CA LEU A 490 15.34 -3.28 0.83
C LEU A 490 16.76 -3.62 0.31
N LEU A 491 17.79 -3.20 1.04
CA LEU A 491 19.18 -3.40 0.63
C LEU A 491 19.61 -4.88 0.71
N GLY A 492 19.08 -5.62 1.69
CA GLY A 492 19.38 -7.04 1.86
C GLY A 492 18.71 -7.90 0.80
N PHE A 493 17.40 -7.74 0.63
CA PHE A 493 16.59 -8.55 -0.27
C PHE A 493 16.83 -8.24 -1.76
N ALA A 494 17.25 -7.02 -2.11
CA ALA A 494 17.60 -6.66 -3.47
C ALA A 494 18.79 -7.46 -4.05
N ARG A 495 19.54 -8.16 -3.20
CA ARG A 495 20.74 -8.92 -3.59
C ARG A 495 20.47 -10.38 -3.96
N GLY A 496 19.23 -10.82 -3.96
CA GLY A 496 18.82 -12.21 -4.17
C GLY A 496 18.51 -12.94 -2.86
N PRO A 497 18.45 -14.28 -2.85
CA PRO A 497 17.98 -15.05 -1.72
C PRO A 497 18.71 -14.69 -0.42
N ALA A 498 17.94 -14.37 0.64
CA ALA A 498 18.49 -13.81 1.87
C ALA A 498 19.48 -14.76 2.57
N ARG A 499 19.21 -16.07 2.53
CA ARG A 499 20.04 -17.10 3.17
C ARG A 499 21.47 -17.18 2.60
N GLU A 500 21.72 -16.67 1.41
CA GLU A 500 23.08 -16.61 0.86
C GLU A 500 23.99 -15.61 1.58
N ARG A 501 23.42 -14.67 2.34
CA ARG A 501 24.13 -13.53 2.95
C ARG A 501 23.88 -13.37 4.43
N TYR A 502 22.75 -13.87 4.89
CA TYR A 502 22.33 -13.76 6.28
C TYR A 502 22.11 -15.15 6.87
N PRO A 503 22.22 -15.31 8.20
CA PRO A 503 21.90 -16.56 8.85
C PRO A 503 20.50 -17.04 8.47
N ALA A 504 20.34 -18.35 8.32
CA ALA A 504 19.03 -18.95 8.22
C ALA A 504 18.24 -18.68 9.50
N ALA A 505 16.93 -18.52 9.37
CA ALA A 505 16.05 -18.44 10.52
C ALA A 505 16.25 -19.64 11.46
N GLN A 506 16.18 -19.39 12.76
CA GLN A 506 16.23 -20.40 13.81
C GLN A 506 14.96 -20.31 14.64
N ASP A 507 14.37 -21.46 14.97
CA ASP A 507 13.19 -21.46 15.81
C ASP A 507 13.46 -20.90 17.20
N ASN A 508 12.69 -19.88 17.59
CA ASN A 508 12.69 -19.35 18.95
C ASN A 508 11.31 -19.41 19.61
N LEU A 509 10.50 -20.38 19.20
CA LEU A 509 9.08 -20.49 19.55
C LEU A 509 8.79 -20.74 21.04
N ALA A 510 9.82 -20.99 21.86
CA ALA A 510 9.67 -20.97 23.32
C ALA A 510 9.12 -19.65 23.85
N VAL A 511 9.23 -18.54 23.07
CA VAL A 511 8.61 -17.25 23.40
C VAL A 511 7.09 -17.28 23.36
N LEU A 512 6.49 -18.25 22.66
CA LEU A 512 5.03 -18.39 22.55
C LEU A 512 4.40 -19.08 23.77
N ALA A 513 5.21 -19.81 24.55
CA ALA A 513 4.78 -20.45 25.80
C ALA A 513 4.72 -19.40 26.92
#